data_3c0eba2079aeeb211a060ec614e5799b
#
_entry.id   3c0eba2079aeeb211a060ec614e5799b
#
_cell.length_a   1.000
_cell.length_b   1.000
_cell.length_c   1.000
_cell.angle_alpha   90.00
_cell.angle_beta   90.00
_cell.angle_gamma   90.00
#
_symmetry.space_group_name_H-M   'P 1'
#
loop_
_entity.id
_entity.type
_entity.pdbx_description
1 polymer ?
#
loop_
_entity_poly.entity_id
_entity_poly.type
_entity_poly.pdbx_seq_one_letter_code
_entity_poly.pdbx_strand_id
1 'polypeptide(L)'
;KEKLSGVKSVPKAPVTSGQFLHKGLIWTLVGVAASALIYFSSLGEQNGQLYIVGGLLLVFGIILLLSGVITKSSSRANGMVGIMNDLLHMPKTMGQLAVVQFFSWLAFYAMWIYTTPAITQHVYGTTDSSSELYNQGANWVGVLFAVYNGVSAISAFLLPALARQIGRKATHAIALTMGGVAFISLFFIREPQLLLLPMVGVGFAWGSILSMPYAILTGSLPADKMG
;
A
#
# COMPACT_ATOMS: atom_id res chain seq x y z
N LYS A 1 -9.27 1.91 28.83
CA LYS A 1 -8.90 3.35 28.81
C LYS A 1 -7.46 3.43 28.33
N GLU A 2 -7.24 3.43 27.02
CA GLU A 2 -5.93 3.75 26.45
C GLU A 2 -5.65 5.21 26.83
N LYS A 3 -4.72 5.41 27.77
CA LYS A 3 -4.23 6.75 28.07
C LYS A 3 -3.64 7.29 26.78
N LEU A 4 -4.27 8.30 26.22
CA LEU A 4 -3.67 9.23 25.27
C LEU A 4 -2.52 9.93 26.03
N SER A 5 -1.45 9.19 26.28
CA SER A 5 -0.20 9.79 26.71
C SER A 5 0.28 10.57 25.50
N GLY A 6 0.08 11.88 25.56
CA GLY A 6 0.63 12.80 24.58
C GLY A 6 2.13 12.50 24.48
N VAL A 7 2.51 11.75 23.46
CA VAL A 7 3.91 11.60 23.08
C VAL A 7 4.36 12.99 22.67
N LYS A 8 4.96 13.73 23.61
CA LYS A 8 5.74 14.93 23.28
C LYS A 8 6.87 14.44 22.39
N SER A 9 6.64 14.46 21.07
CA SER A 9 7.73 14.26 20.14
C SER A 9 8.73 15.40 20.38
N VAL A 10 9.92 15.05 20.87
CA VAL A 10 11.06 15.99 20.88
C VAL A 10 11.23 16.37 19.40
N PRO A 11 11.15 17.68 19.05
CA PRO A 11 11.34 18.11 17.69
C PRO A 11 12.72 17.61 17.23
N LYS A 12 12.75 16.73 16.24
CA LYS A 12 14.02 16.32 15.65
C LYS A 12 14.62 17.53 14.94
N ALA A 13 15.92 17.75 15.11
CA ALA A 13 16.62 18.80 14.40
C ALA A 13 16.39 18.67 12.88
N PRO A 14 16.17 19.79 12.15
CA PRO A 14 15.93 19.73 10.72
C PRO A 14 17.11 19.07 9.99
N VAL A 15 16.81 18.35 8.91
CA VAL A 15 17.82 17.70 8.07
C VAL A 15 18.78 18.77 7.52
N THR A 16 20.07 18.55 7.73
CA THR A 16 21.10 19.47 7.21
C THR A 16 21.28 19.31 5.70
N SER A 17 21.80 20.35 5.04
CA SER A 17 22.15 20.30 3.62
C SER A 17 23.03 19.09 3.29
N GLY A 18 24.07 18.83 4.10
CA GLY A 18 24.96 17.67 3.91
C GLY A 18 24.23 16.32 3.97
N GLN A 19 23.27 16.17 4.88
CA GLN A 19 22.46 14.96 4.97
C GLN A 19 21.53 14.77 3.76
N PHE A 20 20.94 15.85 3.25
CA PHE A 20 20.15 15.80 2.02
C PHE A 20 21.01 15.39 0.81
N LEU A 21 22.19 16.01 0.65
CA LEU A 21 23.11 15.71 -0.45
C LEU A 21 23.60 14.27 -0.38
N HIS A 22 24.00 13.78 0.79
CA HIS A 22 24.46 12.40 0.97
C HIS A 22 23.35 11.38 0.65
N LYS A 23 22.15 11.56 1.20
CA LYS A 23 21.02 10.67 0.91
C LYS A 23 20.57 10.78 -0.55
N GLY A 24 20.57 11.98 -1.11
CA GLY A 24 20.25 12.22 -2.51
C GLY A 24 21.22 11.48 -3.45
N LEU A 25 22.52 11.55 -3.17
CA LEU A 25 23.52 10.81 -3.94
C LEU A 25 23.29 9.30 -3.88
N ILE A 26 23.04 8.74 -2.68
CA ILE A 26 22.77 7.32 -2.51
C ILE A 26 21.56 6.89 -3.37
N TRP A 27 20.42 7.59 -3.26
CA TRP A 27 19.22 7.23 -3.98
C TRP A 27 19.35 7.40 -5.49
N THR A 28 20.09 8.43 -5.95
CA THR A 28 20.42 8.62 -7.36
C THR A 28 21.26 7.45 -7.87
N LEU A 29 22.31 7.06 -7.14
CA LEU A 29 23.15 5.91 -7.52
C LEU A 29 22.37 4.60 -7.52
N VAL A 30 21.48 4.37 -6.55
CA VAL A 30 20.60 3.21 -6.51
C VAL A 30 19.67 3.19 -7.73
N GLY A 31 19.10 4.35 -8.10
CA GLY A 31 18.25 4.47 -9.29
C GLY A 31 19.00 4.20 -10.60
N VAL A 32 20.23 4.74 -10.72
CA VAL A 32 21.11 4.43 -11.87
C VAL A 32 21.44 2.94 -11.92
N ALA A 33 21.86 2.36 -10.79
CA ALA A 33 22.21 0.94 -10.72
C ALA A 33 21.01 0.04 -11.05
N ALA A 34 19.81 0.36 -10.52
CA ALA A 34 18.59 -0.37 -10.85
C ALA A 34 18.27 -0.30 -12.35
N SER A 35 18.35 0.88 -12.95
CA SER A 35 18.12 1.06 -14.40
C SER A 35 19.16 0.33 -15.24
N ALA A 36 20.41 0.37 -14.83
CA ALA A 36 21.50 -0.36 -15.50
C ALA A 36 21.32 -1.88 -15.41
N LEU A 37 20.96 -2.40 -14.23
CA LEU A 37 20.66 -3.82 -14.04
C LEU A 37 19.51 -4.28 -14.94
N ILE A 38 18.43 -3.47 -15.05
CA ILE A 38 17.31 -3.77 -15.95
C ILE A 38 17.79 -3.80 -17.41
N TYR A 39 18.63 -2.85 -17.80
CA TYR A 39 19.16 -2.76 -19.16
C TYR A 39 20.05 -3.96 -19.52
N PHE A 40 20.99 -4.33 -18.64
CA PHE A 40 21.95 -5.43 -18.92
C PHE A 40 21.36 -6.83 -18.68
N SER A 41 20.24 -6.96 -17.96
CA SER A 41 19.64 -8.27 -17.65
C SER A 41 18.63 -8.79 -18.66
N SER A 42 18.50 -8.18 -19.84
CA SER A 42 17.44 -8.48 -20.81
C SER A 42 15.98 -8.41 -20.28
N LEU A 43 15.81 -8.16 -18.98
CA LEU A 43 14.48 -7.97 -18.36
C LEU A 43 13.77 -6.74 -18.92
N GLY A 44 14.53 -5.70 -19.30
CA GLY A 44 13.99 -4.47 -19.86
C GLY A 44 13.42 -4.63 -21.26
N GLU A 45 13.92 -5.55 -22.05
CA GLU A 45 13.40 -5.85 -23.41
C GLU A 45 12.00 -6.45 -23.35
N GLN A 46 11.74 -7.30 -22.35
CA GLN A 46 10.46 -7.97 -22.16
C GLN A 46 9.49 -7.15 -21.30
N ASN A 47 10.00 -6.32 -20.37
CA ASN A 47 9.22 -5.62 -19.35
C ASN A 47 9.68 -4.17 -19.19
N GLY A 48 9.42 -3.32 -20.20
CA GLY A 48 9.80 -1.90 -20.18
C GLY A 48 9.27 -1.14 -18.95
N GLN A 49 8.19 -1.61 -18.31
CA GLN A 49 7.63 -1.03 -17.09
C GLN A 49 8.61 -1.08 -15.89
N LEU A 50 9.59 -1.98 -15.88
CA LEU A 50 10.60 -2.05 -14.82
C LEU A 50 11.44 -0.77 -14.73
N TYR A 51 11.64 -0.06 -15.84
CA TYR A 51 12.34 1.24 -15.83
C TYR A 51 11.62 2.31 -15.00
N ILE A 52 10.32 2.17 -14.75
CA ILE A 52 9.58 3.07 -13.87
C ILE A 52 10.17 3.04 -12.45
N VAL A 53 10.57 1.85 -11.97
CA VAL A 53 11.18 1.70 -10.63
C VAL A 53 12.51 2.45 -10.56
N GLY A 54 13.40 2.24 -11.52
CA GLY A 54 14.66 2.96 -11.60
C GLY A 54 14.46 4.48 -11.73
N GLY A 55 13.52 4.88 -12.59
CA GLY A 55 13.16 6.29 -12.80
C GLY A 55 12.61 6.97 -11.53
N LEU A 56 11.73 6.31 -10.78
CA LEU A 56 11.21 6.85 -9.52
C LEU A 56 12.31 7.04 -8.46
N LEU A 57 13.25 6.08 -8.36
CA LEU A 57 14.40 6.19 -7.45
C LEU A 57 15.33 7.32 -7.85
N LEU A 58 15.58 7.50 -9.16
CA LEU A 58 16.35 8.62 -9.69
C LEU A 58 15.71 9.96 -9.37
N VAL A 59 14.41 10.12 -9.67
CA VAL A 59 13.66 11.36 -9.39
C VAL A 59 13.68 11.65 -7.90
N PHE A 60 13.47 10.67 -7.04
CA PHE A 60 13.55 10.83 -5.59
C PHE A 60 14.95 11.30 -5.14
N GLY A 61 16.01 10.68 -5.65
CA GLY A 61 17.39 11.09 -5.39
C GLY A 61 17.66 12.52 -5.83
N ILE A 62 17.23 12.92 -7.02
CA ILE A 62 17.37 14.28 -7.55
C ILE A 62 16.62 15.29 -6.68
N ILE A 63 15.41 15.01 -6.25
CA ILE A 63 14.63 15.88 -5.35
C ILE A 63 15.37 16.10 -4.03
N LEU A 64 15.99 15.07 -3.47
CA LEU A 64 16.82 15.19 -2.26
C LEU A 64 18.07 16.03 -2.50
N LEU A 65 18.76 15.88 -3.64
CA LEU A 65 19.90 16.71 -4.02
C LEU A 65 19.51 18.19 -4.15
N LEU A 66 18.41 18.48 -4.85
CA LEU A 66 17.88 19.83 -4.98
C LEU A 66 17.50 20.41 -3.61
N SER A 67 16.87 19.62 -2.73
CA SER A 67 16.56 20.04 -1.37
C SER A 67 17.83 20.41 -0.58
N GLY A 68 18.91 19.66 -0.77
CA GLY A 68 20.21 19.95 -0.16
C GLY A 68 20.82 21.27 -0.66
N VAL A 69 20.76 21.53 -1.97
CA VAL A 69 21.25 22.78 -2.58
C VAL A 69 20.41 23.96 -2.09
N ILE A 70 19.08 23.85 -2.09
CA ILE A 70 18.18 24.92 -1.62
C ILE A 70 18.45 25.23 -0.14
N THR A 71 18.58 24.19 0.70
CA THR A 71 18.89 24.38 2.14
C THR A 71 20.23 25.09 2.36
N LYS A 72 21.21 24.89 1.47
CA LYS A 72 22.50 25.56 1.54
C LYS A 72 22.44 27.05 1.10
N SER A 73 21.61 27.34 0.08
CA SER A 73 21.59 28.66 -0.57
C SER A 73 20.55 29.62 -0.01
N SER A 74 19.52 29.12 0.71
CA SER A 74 18.44 29.98 1.20
C SER A 74 17.99 29.59 2.62
N SER A 75 17.88 30.57 3.49
CA SER A 75 17.29 30.43 4.83
C SER A 75 15.76 30.50 4.83
N ARG A 76 15.13 30.74 3.66
CA ARG A 76 13.67 30.85 3.57
C ARG A 76 13.05 29.48 3.61
N ALA A 77 11.89 29.38 4.30
CA ALA A 77 11.07 28.17 4.30
C ALA A 77 10.68 27.81 2.86
N ASN A 78 11.07 26.62 2.42
CA ASN A 78 10.73 26.07 1.11
C ASN A 78 9.87 24.84 1.32
N GLY A 79 8.67 24.82 0.72
CA GLY A 79 7.71 23.73 0.90
C GLY A 79 8.28 22.36 0.51
N MET A 80 9.07 22.27 -0.57
CA MET A 80 9.70 21.02 -0.99
C MET A 80 10.70 20.52 0.06
N VAL A 81 11.54 21.41 0.60
CA VAL A 81 12.50 21.05 1.67
C VAL A 81 11.75 20.60 2.92
N GLY A 82 10.64 21.26 3.27
CA GLY A 82 9.77 20.87 4.39
C GLY A 82 9.21 19.46 4.22
N ILE A 83 8.64 19.15 3.07
CA ILE A 83 8.10 17.81 2.74
C ILE A 83 9.21 16.75 2.82
N MET A 84 10.38 17.00 2.24
CA MET A 84 11.50 16.06 2.28
C MET A 84 12.06 15.89 3.69
N ASN A 85 12.11 16.96 4.49
CA ASN A 85 12.48 16.88 5.89
C ASN A 85 11.50 15.99 6.69
N ASP A 86 10.20 16.19 6.52
CA ASP A 86 9.18 15.40 7.21
C ASP A 86 9.19 13.93 6.76
N LEU A 87 9.42 13.67 5.48
CA LEU A 87 9.59 12.32 4.95
C LEU A 87 10.80 11.60 5.56
N LEU A 88 11.93 12.28 5.67
CA LEU A 88 13.16 11.71 6.25
C LEU A 88 13.09 11.56 7.78
N HIS A 89 12.22 12.33 8.44
CA HIS A 89 11.93 12.21 9.87
C HIS A 89 10.63 11.47 10.21
N MET A 90 10.10 10.75 9.21
CA MET A 90 8.87 9.99 9.36
C MET A 90 8.84 9.19 10.68
N PRO A 91 7.77 9.27 11.48
CA PRO A 91 7.60 8.44 12.65
C PRO A 91 7.66 6.96 12.32
N LYS A 92 8.24 6.15 13.21
CA LYS A 92 8.39 4.70 13.00
C LYS A 92 7.06 4.02 12.62
N THR A 93 5.96 4.40 13.28
CA THR A 93 4.63 3.87 12.99
C THR A 93 4.19 4.17 11.56
N MET A 94 4.46 5.38 11.07
CA MET A 94 4.12 5.79 9.71
C MET A 94 4.93 4.99 8.67
N GLY A 95 6.24 4.80 8.91
CA GLY A 95 7.08 3.96 8.03
C GLY A 95 6.62 2.49 8.01
N GLN A 96 6.25 1.93 9.16
CA GLN A 96 5.69 0.57 9.22
C GLN A 96 4.36 0.46 8.46
N LEU A 97 3.48 1.45 8.62
CA LEU A 97 2.21 1.49 7.88
C LEU A 97 2.42 1.64 6.38
N ALA A 98 3.41 2.42 5.95
CA ALA A 98 3.72 2.57 4.52
C ALA A 98 4.08 1.22 3.87
N VAL A 99 4.89 0.40 4.57
CA VAL A 99 5.23 -0.96 4.11
C VAL A 99 3.99 -1.87 4.07
N VAL A 100 3.19 -1.87 5.13
CA VAL A 100 1.95 -2.67 5.19
C VAL A 100 1.00 -2.26 4.07
N GLN A 101 0.79 -0.96 3.88
CA GLN A 101 -0.09 -0.43 2.83
C GLN A 101 0.43 -0.80 1.43
N PHE A 102 1.74 -0.70 1.18
CA PHE A 102 2.31 -1.08 -0.10
C PHE A 102 1.93 -2.53 -0.47
N PHE A 103 2.18 -3.50 0.44
CA PHE A 103 1.86 -4.90 0.16
C PHE A 103 0.35 -5.17 0.11
N SER A 104 -0.43 -4.50 0.93
CA SER A 104 -1.90 -4.63 0.91
C SER A 104 -2.48 -4.14 -0.41
N TRP A 105 -2.07 -2.97 -0.86
CA TRP A 105 -2.52 -2.43 -2.15
C TRP A 105 -2.03 -3.27 -3.33
N LEU A 106 -0.80 -3.80 -3.28
CA LEU A 106 -0.27 -4.71 -4.30
C LEU A 106 -1.14 -5.97 -4.42
N ALA A 107 -1.54 -6.56 -3.29
CA ALA A 107 -2.41 -7.74 -3.26
C ALA A 107 -3.79 -7.44 -3.86
N PHE A 108 -4.42 -6.32 -3.48
CA PHE A 108 -5.72 -5.92 -4.05
C PHE A 108 -5.63 -5.53 -5.52
N TYR A 109 -4.56 -4.86 -5.93
CA TYR A 109 -4.32 -4.55 -7.33
C TYR A 109 -4.19 -5.82 -8.17
N ALA A 110 -3.45 -6.81 -7.69
CA ALA A 110 -3.36 -8.11 -8.33
C ALA A 110 -4.73 -8.81 -8.39
N MET A 111 -5.53 -8.75 -7.31
CA MET A 111 -6.90 -9.26 -7.30
C MET A 111 -7.74 -8.63 -8.41
N TRP A 112 -7.76 -7.32 -8.52
CA TRP A 112 -8.59 -6.63 -9.53
C TRP A 112 -8.24 -6.98 -10.97
N ILE A 113 -6.95 -7.22 -11.25
CA ILE A 113 -6.49 -7.58 -12.60
C ILE A 113 -6.70 -9.07 -12.88
N TYR A 114 -6.36 -9.94 -11.92
CA TYR A 114 -6.22 -11.37 -12.19
C TYR A 114 -7.44 -12.20 -11.77
N THR A 115 -8.41 -11.67 -11.02
CA THR A 115 -9.56 -12.48 -10.57
C THR A 115 -10.40 -12.97 -11.74
N THR A 116 -10.69 -12.13 -12.73
CA THR A 116 -11.49 -12.56 -13.89
C THR A 116 -10.82 -13.71 -14.63
N PRO A 117 -9.59 -13.58 -15.16
CA PRO A 117 -8.93 -14.69 -15.84
C PRO A 117 -8.73 -15.92 -14.93
N ALA A 118 -8.45 -15.73 -13.64
CA ALA A 118 -8.29 -16.83 -12.71
C ALA A 118 -9.59 -17.62 -12.52
N ILE A 119 -10.72 -16.95 -12.31
CA ILE A 119 -12.01 -17.61 -12.09
C ILE A 119 -12.52 -18.24 -13.39
N THR A 120 -12.44 -17.56 -14.53
CA THR A 120 -12.88 -18.14 -15.81
C THR A 120 -12.07 -19.39 -16.15
N GLN A 121 -10.76 -19.36 -15.94
CA GLN A 121 -9.91 -20.52 -16.22
C GLN A 121 -10.04 -21.64 -15.18
N HIS A 122 -9.98 -21.29 -13.89
CA HIS A 122 -9.87 -22.28 -12.79
C HIS A 122 -11.21 -22.90 -12.41
N VAL A 123 -12.29 -22.12 -12.48
CA VAL A 123 -13.64 -22.55 -12.04
C VAL A 123 -14.54 -22.88 -13.21
N TYR A 124 -14.50 -22.07 -14.27
CA TYR A 124 -15.33 -22.29 -15.47
C TYR A 124 -14.62 -23.05 -16.59
N GLY A 125 -13.31 -23.31 -16.46
CA GLY A 125 -12.54 -24.17 -17.37
C GLY A 125 -12.29 -23.58 -18.75
N THR A 126 -12.38 -22.25 -18.92
CA THR A 126 -12.21 -21.60 -20.23
C THR A 126 -11.31 -20.35 -20.17
N THR A 127 -10.52 -20.18 -21.22
CA THR A 127 -9.74 -18.95 -21.48
C THR A 127 -10.26 -18.19 -22.70
N ASP A 128 -11.24 -18.75 -23.42
CA ASP A 128 -11.80 -18.13 -24.61
C ASP A 128 -12.81 -17.03 -24.22
N SER A 129 -12.39 -15.77 -24.35
CA SER A 129 -13.20 -14.59 -24.02
C SER A 129 -14.47 -14.42 -24.87
N SER A 130 -14.60 -15.16 -25.97
CA SER A 130 -15.80 -15.17 -26.81
C SER A 130 -16.84 -16.21 -26.37
N SER A 131 -16.46 -17.14 -25.48
CA SER A 131 -17.33 -18.22 -25.03
C SER A 131 -18.38 -17.77 -24.01
N GLU A 132 -19.53 -18.44 -24.01
CA GLU A 132 -20.60 -18.24 -23.03
C GLU A 132 -20.14 -18.53 -21.60
N LEU A 133 -19.32 -19.58 -21.42
CA LEU A 133 -18.74 -19.92 -20.11
C LEU A 133 -17.82 -18.82 -19.55
N TYR A 134 -17.06 -18.18 -20.42
CA TYR A 134 -16.23 -17.03 -19.99
C TYR A 134 -17.11 -15.87 -19.51
N ASN A 135 -18.17 -15.55 -20.26
CA ASN A 135 -19.11 -14.49 -19.89
C ASN A 135 -19.81 -14.79 -18.55
N GLN A 136 -20.21 -16.04 -18.31
CA GLN A 136 -20.78 -16.45 -17.04
C GLN A 136 -19.77 -16.29 -15.88
N GLY A 137 -18.51 -16.71 -16.08
CA GLY A 137 -17.45 -16.55 -15.10
C GLY A 137 -17.14 -15.08 -14.81
N ALA A 138 -17.05 -14.25 -15.84
CA ALA A 138 -16.82 -12.81 -15.69
C ALA A 138 -17.97 -12.09 -14.97
N ASN A 139 -19.22 -12.46 -15.27
CA ASN A 139 -20.39 -11.95 -14.55
C ASN A 139 -20.37 -12.37 -13.07
N TRP A 140 -19.97 -13.62 -12.78
CA TRP A 140 -19.83 -14.10 -11.41
C TRP A 140 -18.76 -13.33 -10.62
N VAL A 141 -17.65 -12.96 -11.25
CA VAL A 141 -16.64 -12.07 -10.64
C VAL A 141 -17.26 -10.73 -10.26
N GLY A 142 -18.13 -10.17 -11.08
CA GLY A 142 -18.91 -8.97 -10.73
C GLY A 142 -19.71 -9.14 -9.43
N VAL A 143 -20.36 -10.30 -9.25
CA VAL A 143 -21.08 -10.63 -8.01
C VAL A 143 -20.11 -10.76 -6.82
N LEU A 144 -18.97 -11.43 -6.99
CA LEU A 144 -17.94 -11.56 -5.95
C LEU A 144 -17.42 -10.18 -5.51
N PHE A 145 -17.22 -9.29 -6.48
CA PHE A 145 -16.78 -7.91 -6.19
C PHE A 145 -17.86 -7.09 -5.48
N ALA A 146 -19.12 -7.25 -5.83
CA ALA A 146 -20.22 -6.64 -5.11
C ALA A 146 -20.29 -7.13 -3.64
N VAL A 147 -20.08 -8.43 -3.41
CA VAL A 147 -20.12 -9.02 -2.07
C VAL A 147 -18.99 -8.48 -1.19
N TYR A 148 -17.72 -8.51 -1.64
CA TYR A 148 -16.65 -7.99 -0.79
C TYR A 148 -16.80 -6.47 -0.51
N ASN A 149 -17.29 -5.69 -1.46
CA ASN A 149 -17.58 -4.27 -1.23
C ASN A 149 -18.72 -4.07 -0.23
N GLY A 150 -19.80 -4.88 -0.32
CA GLY A 150 -20.90 -4.87 0.65
C GLY A 150 -20.44 -5.22 2.07
N VAL A 151 -19.61 -6.28 2.19
CA VAL A 151 -18.99 -6.66 3.48
C VAL A 151 -18.07 -5.55 4.00
N SER A 152 -17.31 -4.92 3.12
CA SER A 152 -16.46 -3.78 3.50
C SER A 152 -17.26 -2.63 4.09
N ALA A 153 -18.41 -2.29 3.50
CA ALA A 153 -19.30 -1.27 4.03
C ALA A 153 -19.82 -1.64 5.43
N ILE A 154 -20.21 -2.89 5.64
CA ILE A 154 -20.63 -3.39 6.96
C ILE A 154 -19.46 -3.35 7.95
N SER A 155 -18.27 -3.75 7.51
CA SER A 155 -17.06 -3.77 8.36
C SER A 155 -16.69 -2.38 8.85
N ALA A 156 -17.00 -1.32 8.13
CA ALA A 156 -16.78 0.06 8.55
C ALA A 156 -17.47 0.40 9.89
N PHE A 157 -18.58 -0.24 10.22
CA PHE A 157 -19.26 -0.10 11.51
C PHE A 157 -18.68 -1.03 12.58
N LEU A 158 -18.20 -2.23 12.21
CA LEU A 158 -17.70 -3.23 13.14
C LEU A 158 -16.25 -2.95 13.56
N LEU A 159 -15.40 -2.51 12.65
CA LEU A 159 -13.97 -2.26 12.90
C LEU A 159 -13.71 -1.25 14.03
N PRO A 160 -14.43 -0.10 14.15
CA PRO A 160 -14.25 0.81 15.28
C PRO A 160 -14.64 0.17 16.63
N ALA A 161 -15.65 -0.69 16.66
CA ALA A 161 -16.06 -1.40 17.86
C ALA A 161 -14.99 -2.40 18.30
N LEU A 162 -14.46 -3.17 17.37
CA LEU A 162 -13.36 -4.10 17.61
C LEU A 162 -12.08 -3.36 18.03
N ALA A 163 -11.76 -2.25 17.39
CA ALA A 163 -10.60 -1.44 17.73
C ALA A 163 -10.64 -0.84 19.14
N ARG A 164 -11.84 -0.59 19.68
CA ARG A 164 -12.00 -0.18 21.08
C ARG A 164 -11.71 -1.28 22.08
N GLN A 165 -11.90 -2.55 21.70
CA GLN A 165 -11.68 -3.71 22.56
C GLN A 165 -10.24 -4.20 22.56
N ILE A 166 -9.66 -4.40 21.35
CA ILE A 166 -8.33 -5.03 21.18
C ILE A 166 -7.27 -4.07 20.65
N GLY A 167 -7.63 -2.82 20.38
CA GLY A 167 -6.72 -1.81 19.84
C GLY A 167 -6.64 -1.80 18.30
N ARG A 168 -6.33 -0.63 17.75
CA ARG A 168 -6.36 -0.38 16.28
C ARG A 168 -5.39 -1.26 15.50
N LYS A 169 -4.17 -1.46 16.02
CA LYS A 169 -3.12 -2.27 15.35
C LYS A 169 -3.53 -3.74 15.26
N ALA A 170 -4.03 -4.32 16.36
CA ALA A 170 -4.48 -5.70 16.39
C ALA A 170 -5.68 -5.91 15.46
N THR A 171 -6.65 -4.99 15.48
CA THR A 171 -7.80 -5.03 14.57
C THR A 171 -7.38 -5.04 13.11
N HIS A 172 -6.43 -4.16 12.72
CA HIS A 172 -5.90 -4.12 11.37
C HIS A 172 -5.17 -5.40 10.99
N ALA A 173 -4.33 -5.92 11.89
CA ALA A 173 -3.60 -7.17 11.66
C ALA A 173 -4.55 -8.37 11.46
N ILE A 174 -5.58 -8.50 12.29
CA ILE A 174 -6.60 -9.56 12.16
C ILE A 174 -7.32 -9.45 10.83
N ALA A 175 -7.79 -8.25 10.46
CA ALA A 175 -8.49 -8.04 9.20
C ALA A 175 -7.60 -8.39 7.99
N LEU A 176 -6.32 -7.99 7.98
CA LEU A 176 -5.39 -8.35 6.91
C LEU A 176 -5.11 -9.86 6.87
N THR A 177 -4.99 -10.51 8.03
CA THR A 177 -4.82 -11.97 8.11
C THR A 177 -6.02 -12.69 7.53
N MET A 178 -7.25 -12.25 7.86
CA MET A 178 -8.49 -12.79 7.27
C MET A 178 -8.49 -12.65 5.75
N GLY A 179 -8.10 -11.47 5.23
CA GLY A 179 -7.98 -11.25 3.79
C GLY A 179 -6.93 -12.13 3.13
N GLY A 180 -5.76 -12.30 3.76
CA GLY A 180 -4.70 -13.18 3.27
C GLY A 180 -5.13 -14.64 3.20
N VAL A 181 -5.76 -15.16 4.26
CA VAL A 181 -6.35 -16.52 4.29
C VAL A 181 -7.43 -16.65 3.22
N ALA A 182 -8.27 -15.63 3.04
CA ALA A 182 -9.30 -15.60 2.02
C ALA A 182 -8.70 -15.69 0.61
N PHE A 183 -7.65 -14.91 0.30
CA PHE A 183 -6.97 -15.00 -0.99
C PHE A 183 -6.36 -16.37 -1.25
N ILE A 184 -5.71 -16.97 -0.25
CA ILE A 184 -5.15 -18.33 -0.37
C ILE A 184 -6.26 -19.36 -0.61
N SER A 185 -7.42 -19.22 0.06
CA SER A 185 -8.53 -20.18 -0.08
C SER A 185 -9.17 -20.18 -1.46
N LEU A 186 -9.12 -19.06 -2.21
CA LEU A 186 -9.60 -19.00 -3.60
C LEU A 186 -8.93 -20.03 -4.51
N PHE A 187 -7.66 -20.34 -4.24
CA PHE A 187 -6.92 -21.33 -5.03
C PHE A 187 -7.49 -22.75 -4.91
N PHE A 188 -8.10 -23.09 -3.78
CA PHE A 188 -8.61 -24.42 -3.50
C PHE A 188 -10.09 -24.62 -3.89
N ILE A 189 -10.82 -23.53 -4.10
CA ILE A 189 -12.26 -23.56 -4.35
C ILE A 189 -12.51 -23.68 -5.85
N ARG A 190 -13.30 -24.68 -6.24
CA ARG A 190 -13.73 -24.96 -7.61
C ARG A 190 -15.21 -24.65 -7.84
N GLU A 191 -16.00 -24.63 -6.77
CA GLU A 191 -17.43 -24.39 -6.83
C GLU A 191 -17.72 -22.88 -6.81
N PRO A 192 -18.41 -22.32 -7.83
CA PRO A 192 -18.65 -20.88 -7.93
C PRO A 192 -19.29 -20.27 -6.69
N GLN A 193 -20.32 -20.91 -6.12
CA GLN A 193 -21.04 -20.37 -4.97
C GLN A 193 -20.16 -20.31 -3.70
N LEU A 194 -19.23 -21.25 -3.51
CA LEU A 194 -18.34 -21.28 -2.36
C LEU A 194 -17.32 -20.14 -2.39
N LEU A 195 -17.07 -19.51 -3.54
CA LEU A 195 -16.23 -18.32 -3.66
C LEU A 195 -16.79 -17.11 -2.91
N LEU A 196 -18.07 -17.12 -2.54
CA LEU A 196 -18.65 -16.06 -1.70
C LEU A 196 -18.06 -16.04 -0.29
N LEU A 197 -17.64 -17.19 0.26
CA LEU A 197 -17.06 -17.27 1.61
C LEU A 197 -15.76 -16.48 1.75
N PRO A 198 -14.74 -16.67 0.90
CA PRO A 198 -13.53 -15.84 0.97
C PRO A 198 -13.80 -14.35 0.73
N MET A 199 -14.83 -13.98 -0.04
CA MET A 199 -15.16 -12.56 -0.25
C MET A 199 -15.54 -11.85 1.05
N VAL A 200 -16.01 -12.56 2.06
CA VAL A 200 -16.22 -11.98 3.40
C VAL A 200 -14.89 -11.54 4.02
N GLY A 201 -13.89 -12.42 4.03
CA GLY A 201 -12.54 -12.08 4.53
C GLY A 201 -11.88 -10.96 3.74
N VAL A 202 -12.00 -10.98 2.40
CA VAL A 202 -11.52 -9.91 1.52
C VAL A 202 -12.20 -8.58 1.85
N GLY A 203 -13.52 -8.57 2.08
CA GLY A 203 -14.29 -7.39 2.44
C GLY A 203 -13.86 -6.78 3.77
N PHE A 204 -13.61 -7.61 4.79
CA PHE A 204 -13.06 -7.15 6.08
C PHE A 204 -11.68 -6.52 5.91
N ALA A 205 -10.79 -7.15 5.14
CA ALA A 205 -9.47 -6.60 4.85
C ALA A 205 -9.57 -5.25 4.11
N TRP A 206 -10.42 -5.17 3.10
CA TRP A 206 -10.63 -3.95 2.33
C TRP A 206 -11.14 -2.79 3.20
N GLY A 207 -12.17 -3.01 4.01
CA GLY A 207 -12.67 -2.01 4.96
C GLY A 207 -11.60 -1.55 5.94
N SER A 208 -10.75 -2.47 6.39
CA SER A 208 -9.64 -2.16 7.29
C SER A 208 -8.51 -1.38 6.60
N ILE A 209 -8.16 -1.70 5.36
CA ILE A 209 -7.14 -0.98 4.56
C ILE A 209 -7.54 0.48 4.35
N LEU A 210 -8.82 0.74 4.13
CA LEU A 210 -9.34 2.09 3.92
C LEU A 210 -9.46 2.92 5.21
N SER A 211 -9.63 2.29 6.38
CA SER A 211 -9.97 3.01 7.62
C SER A 211 -8.89 2.97 8.69
N MET A 212 -8.31 1.80 8.96
CA MET A 212 -7.42 1.61 10.12
C MET A 212 -6.07 2.33 10.03
N PRO A 213 -5.39 2.45 8.87
CA PRO A 213 -4.14 3.19 8.78
C PRO A 213 -4.28 4.65 9.21
N TYR A 214 -5.34 5.33 8.79
CA TYR A 214 -5.64 6.70 9.22
C TYR A 214 -5.89 6.77 10.73
N ALA A 215 -6.67 5.84 11.26
CA ALA A 215 -6.94 5.77 12.69
C ALA A 215 -5.68 5.48 13.53
N ILE A 216 -4.73 4.69 13.02
CA ILE A 216 -3.45 4.40 13.68
C ILE A 216 -2.54 5.63 13.61
N LEU A 217 -2.50 6.32 12.45
CA LEU A 217 -1.69 7.50 12.23
C LEU A 217 -2.09 8.64 13.17
N THR A 218 -3.37 8.96 13.25
CA THR A 218 -3.87 10.02 14.14
C THR A 218 -3.53 9.81 15.60
N GLY A 219 -3.37 8.56 16.05
CA GLY A 219 -2.91 8.23 17.40
C GLY A 219 -1.39 8.34 17.61
N SER A 220 -0.61 8.55 16.55
CA SER A 220 0.87 8.56 16.60
C SER A 220 1.49 9.87 16.13
N LEU A 221 0.70 10.81 15.63
CA LEU A 221 1.16 12.13 15.21
C LEU A 221 0.88 13.19 16.30
N PRO A 222 1.78 14.19 16.46
CA PRO A 222 1.51 15.36 17.28
C PRO A 222 0.32 16.14 16.71
N ALA A 223 -0.44 16.82 17.60
CA ALA A 223 -1.65 17.55 17.21
C ALA A 223 -1.40 18.69 16.19
N ASP A 224 -0.23 19.30 16.23
CA ASP A 224 0.22 20.35 15.31
C ASP A 224 0.56 19.86 13.88
N LYS A 225 0.61 18.53 13.68
CA LYS A 225 0.88 17.88 12.38
C LYS A 225 -0.32 17.07 11.85
N MET A 226 -1.48 17.23 12.41
CA MET A 226 -2.69 16.49 11.99
C MET A 226 -3.55 17.22 10.93
N GLY A 227 -3.09 18.31 10.36
CA GLY A 227 -3.75 19.04 9.27
C GLY A 227 -4.04 20.46 9.57
#